data_09c548c27b8484a595011cc0d879b764
#
_entry.id   09c548c27b8484a595011cc0d879b764
#
_cell.length_a   1.000
_cell.length_b   1.000
_cell.length_c   1.000
_cell.angle_alpha   90.00
_cell.angle_beta   90.00
_cell.angle_gamma   90.00
#
_symmetry.space_group_name_H-M   'P 1'
#
loop_
_entity.id
_entity.type
_entity.pdbx_description
1 polymer ?
#
loop_
_entity_poly.entity_id
_entity_poly.type
_entity_poly.pdbx_seq_one_letter_code
_entity_poly.pdbx_strand_id
1 'polypeptide(L)'
;MNAGSILDSKLEEWPTLATEISFNGILLGNGASRAVSEKFNYTSLYEKACNLDEGNRLTDADIRLFDHFKTHNFETILSSLAIANVVNSALGLDIGSIKTRYESIREALIIAVHGNHVEWNELSSDILMSIKTALRKYQCVYTTNYDLLLYWAIMNESSEGFIEPALDLGQVPAIV
;
A
#
# COMPACT_ATOMS: atom_id res chain seq x y z
N MET A 1 -12.55 4.56 -40.91
CA MET A 1 -12.67 4.07 -39.53
C MET A 1 -12.03 5.13 -38.64
N ASN A 2 -12.88 5.90 -37.93
CA ASN A 2 -12.40 6.98 -37.06
C ASN A 2 -11.76 6.34 -35.81
N ALA A 3 -10.48 6.63 -35.61
CA ALA A 3 -9.80 6.36 -34.36
C ALA A 3 -10.52 7.14 -33.26
N GLY A 4 -11.05 6.42 -32.27
CA GLY A 4 -11.72 7.01 -31.13
C GLY A 4 -10.81 8.03 -30.46
N SER A 5 -11.33 9.21 -30.19
CA SER A 5 -10.65 10.23 -29.41
C SER A 5 -10.28 9.62 -28.05
N ILE A 6 -8.99 9.50 -27.79
CA ILE A 6 -8.49 9.29 -26.43
C ILE A 6 -9.04 10.47 -25.63
N LEU A 7 -9.88 10.18 -24.64
CA LEU A 7 -10.32 11.19 -23.67
C LEU A 7 -9.06 11.71 -22.97
N ASP A 8 -8.59 12.86 -23.41
CA ASP A 8 -7.55 13.62 -22.74
C ASP A 8 -8.15 14.21 -21.46
N SER A 9 -8.20 13.41 -20.40
CA SER A 9 -8.60 13.86 -19.07
C SER A 9 -7.48 14.76 -18.56
N LYS A 10 -7.66 16.07 -18.69
CA LYS A 10 -6.79 17.03 -18.00
C LYS A 10 -6.93 16.78 -16.49
N LEU A 11 -5.92 16.18 -15.91
CA LEU A 11 -5.79 16.10 -14.46
C LEU A 11 -5.41 17.49 -13.95
N GLU A 12 -6.20 18.00 -13.04
CA GLU A 12 -5.88 19.26 -12.36
C GLU A 12 -4.98 18.99 -11.16
N GLU A 13 -4.10 19.93 -10.87
CA GLU A 13 -3.20 19.85 -9.71
C GLU A 13 -3.99 19.97 -8.41
N TRP A 14 -3.61 19.16 -7.43
CA TRP A 14 -4.28 19.11 -6.12
C TRP A 14 -4.46 20.48 -5.44
N PRO A 15 -3.46 21.40 -5.43
CA PRO A 15 -3.64 22.72 -4.83
C PRO A 15 -4.80 23.52 -5.45
N THR A 16 -5.01 23.42 -6.75
CA THR A 16 -6.12 24.08 -7.47
C THR A 16 -7.46 23.47 -7.03
N LEU A 17 -7.60 22.16 -7.10
CA LEU A 17 -8.81 21.46 -6.70
C LEU A 17 -9.17 21.71 -5.23
N ALA A 18 -8.19 21.72 -4.34
CA ALA A 18 -8.40 21.95 -2.91
C ALA A 18 -8.88 23.37 -2.56
N THR A 19 -8.71 24.34 -3.46
CA THR A 19 -9.25 25.71 -3.28
C THR A 19 -10.67 25.85 -3.82
N GLU A 20 -11.04 25.07 -4.81
CA GLU A 20 -12.32 25.17 -5.51
C GLU A 20 -13.38 24.21 -4.96
N ILE A 21 -12.97 23.08 -4.44
CA ILE A 21 -13.86 22.00 -3.99
C ILE A 21 -13.62 21.68 -2.52
N SER A 22 -14.69 21.63 -1.74
CA SER A 22 -14.65 21.12 -0.37
C SER A 22 -14.90 19.62 -0.36
N PHE A 23 -13.91 18.85 0.05
CA PHE A 23 -14.00 17.41 0.18
C PHE A 23 -14.31 17.01 1.63
N ASN A 24 -15.32 16.17 1.81
CA ASN A 24 -15.67 15.64 3.14
C ASN A 24 -14.72 14.53 3.61
N GLY A 25 -14.09 13.82 2.70
CA GLY A 25 -13.20 12.72 2.99
C GLY A 25 -11.94 12.72 2.14
N ILE A 26 -10.91 12.05 2.63
CA ILE A 26 -9.67 11.82 1.92
C ILE A 26 -9.28 10.35 2.01
N LEU A 27 -8.81 9.79 0.89
CA LEU A 27 -8.20 8.47 0.83
C LEU A 27 -6.70 8.63 0.59
N LEU A 28 -5.89 8.11 1.50
CA LEU A 28 -4.45 8.14 1.44
C LEU A 28 -3.91 6.82 0.91
N GLY A 29 -3.14 6.87 -0.15
CA GLY A 29 -2.36 5.76 -0.67
C GLY A 29 -0.88 5.92 -0.39
N ASN A 30 -0.08 4.99 -0.89
CA ASN A 30 1.38 4.93 -0.67
C ASN A 30 2.12 6.24 -1.02
N GLY A 31 1.60 7.04 -1.95
CA GLY A 31 2.18 8.34 -2.28
C GLY A 31 2.25 9.30 -1.10
N ALA A 32 1.30 9.24 -0.17
CA ALA A 32 1.31 10.06 1.04
C ALA A 32 2.47 9.68 1.98
N SER A 33 2.71 8.39 2.17
CA SER A 33 3.82 7.90 3.01
C SER A 33 5.18 8.17 2.37
N ARG A 34 5.28 8.00 1.05
CA ARG A 34 6.50 8.34 0.29
C ARG A 34 6.88 9.82 0.37
N ALA A 35 5.89 10.71 0.44
CA ALA A 35 6.16 12.15 0.63
C ALA A 35 6.83 12.46 1.97
N VAL A 36 6.72 11.56 2.95
CA VAL A 36 7.33 11.68 4.28
C VAL A 36 8.69 10.99 4.34
N SER A 37 8.80 9.79 3.75
CA SER A 37 10.05 9.03 3.73
C SER A 37 10.14 8.13 2.50
N GLU A 38 11.28 8.18 1.81
CA GLU A 38 11.58 7.29 0.69
C GLU A 38 11.65 5.80 1.10
N LYS A 39 11.77 5.49 2.40
CA LYS A 39 11.70 4.11 2.90
C LYS A 39 10.37 3.43 2.54
N PHE A 40 9.29 4.18 2.30
CA PHE A 40 7.99 3.68 1.87
C PHE A 40 7.87 3.42 0.36
N ASN A 41 8.98 3.51 -0.39
CA ASN A 41 8.98 3.22 -1.82
C ASN A 41 8.91 1.71 -2.08
N TYR A 42 8.18 1.30 -3.12
CA TYR A 42 8.10 -0.10 -3.58
C TYR A 42 9.48 -0.69 -3.90
N THR A 43 10.38 0.11 -4.50
CA THR A 43 11.75 -0.32 -4.81
C THR A 43 12.53 -0.65 -3.54
N SER A 44 12.44 0.18 -2.51
CA SER A 44 13.11 -0.06 -1.23
C SER A 44 12.61 -1.34 -0.55
N LEU A 45 11.29 -1.62 -0.60
CA LEU A 45 10.71 -2.86 -0.09
C LEU A 45 11.17 -4.07 -0.90
N TYR A 46 11.22 -3.96 -2.22
CA TYR A 46 11.69 -5.03 -3.11
C TYR A 46 13.16 -5.37 -2.85
N GLU A 47 14.03 -4.36 -2.82
CA GLU A 47 15.45 -4.54 -2.51
C GLU A 47 15.66 -5.18 -1.15
N LYS A 48 14.89 -4.77 -0.14
CA LYS A 48 14.93 -5.40 1.17
C LYS A 48 14.48 -6.85 1.14
N ALA A 49 13.38 -7.16 0.46
CA ALA A 49 12.89 -8.53 0.31
C ALA A 49 13.88 -9.45 -0.41
N CYS A 50 14.65 -8.90 -1.37
CA CYS A 50 15.75 -9.64 -2.01
C CYS A 50 16.93 -9.92 -1.07
N ASN A 51 17.16 -9.06 -0.08
CA ASN A 51 18.32 -9.11 0.81
C ASN A 51 17.99 -9.66 2.22
N LEU A 52 16.82 -10.26 2.43
CA LEU A 52 16.50 -10.99 3.65
C LEU A 52 17.38 -12.23 3.83
N ASP A 53 17.39 -12.77 5.04
CA ASP A 53 18.10 -14.02 5.35
C ASP A 53 17.63 -15.18 4.45
N GLU A 54 18.51 -16.14 4.25
CA GLU A 54 18.23 -17.34 3.47
C GLU A 54 17.01 -18.08 4.01
N GLY A 55 16.04 -18.33 3.14
CA GLY A 55 14.74 -18.92 3.51
C GLY A 55 13.59 -17.90 3.63
N ASN A 56 13.89 -16.63 3.85
CA ASN A 56 12.88 -15.55 3.96
C ASN A 56 12.90 -14.59 2.76
N ARG A 57 14.00 -14.58 2.00
CA ARG A 57 14.17 -13.71 0.83
C ARG A 57 13.37 -14.18 -0.37
N LEU A 58 13.11 -13.26 -1.29
CA LEU A 58 12.59 -13.59 -2.62
C LEU A 58 13.53 -14.60 -3.29
N THR A 59 12.95 -15.68 -3.80
CA THR A 59 13.71 -16.68 -4.59
C THR A 59 13.93 -16.18 -6.01
N ASP A 60 14.87 -16.80 -6.74
CA ASP A 60 15.09 -16.48 -8.17
C ASP A 60 13.81 -16.67 -9.02
N ALA A 61 12.93 -17.59 -8.60
CA ALA A 61 11.65 -17.79 -9.28
C ALA A 61 10.67 -16.65 -9.01
N ASP A 62 10.70 -16.07 -7.80
CA ASP A 62 9.90 -14.89 -7.45
C ASP A 62 10.43 -13.66 -8.18
N ILE A 63 11.74 -13.44 -8.17
CA ILE A 63 12.41 -12.32 -8.85
C ILE A 63 12.05 -12.32 -10.35
N ARG A 64 12.06 -13.48 -11.01
CA ARG A 64 11.65 -13.58 -12.42
C ARG A 64 10.22 -13.10 -12.68
N LEU A 65 9.30 -13.20 -11.72
CA LEU A 65 7.95 -12.64 -11.87
C LEU A 65 8.00 -11.11 -11.88
N PHE A 66 8.72 -10.50 -10.94
CA PHE A 66 8.89 -9.05 -10.91
C PHE A 66 9.54 -8.53 -12.19
N ASP A 67 10.57 -9.20 -12.69
CA ASP A 67 11.25 -8.86 -13.94
C ASP A 67 10.32 -8.97 -15.15
N HIS A 68 9.51 -10.04 -15.21
CA HIS A 68 8.57 -10.26 -16.30
C HIS A 68 7.50 -9.17 -16.36
N PHE A 69 6.97 -8.78 -15.21
CA PHE A 69 5.99 -7.71 -15.10
C PHE A 69 6.61 -6.30 -15.12
N LYS A 70 7.93 -6.20 -15.10
CA LYS A 70 8.70 -4.94 -15.06
C LYS A 70 8.21 -4.00 -13.94
N THR A 71 8.01 -4.54 -12.75
CA THR A 71 7.49 -3.80 -11.60
C THR A 71 8.13 -4.27 -10.31
N HIS A 72 8.23 -3.37 -9.31
CA HIS A 72 8.57 -3.70 -7.93
C HIS A 72 7.33 -3.67 -7.01
N ASN A 73 6.13 -3.54 -7.59
CA ASN A 73 4.89 -3.49 -6.84
C ASN A 73 4.42 -4.91 -6.47
N PHE A 74 4.50 -5.26 -5.19
CA PHE A 74 4.06 -6.54 -4.65
C PHE A 74 2.57 -6.80 -4.86
N GLU A 75 1.73 -5.76 -4.74
CA GLU A 75 0.29 -5.88 -4.93
C GLU A 75 -0.05 -6.35 -6.35
N THR A 76 0.67 -5.83 -7.35
CA THR A 76 0.52 -6.24 -8.75
C THR A 76 0.86 -7.72 -8.93
N ILE A 77 1.96 -8.18 -8.34
CA ILE A 77 2.38 -9.58 -8.45
C ILE A 77 1.44 -10.51 -7.70
N LEU A 78 1.11 -10.18 -6.44
CA LEU A 78 0.22 -10.99 -5.62
C LEU A 78 -1.19 -11.08 -6.22
N SER A 79 -1.75 -9.98 -6.72
CA SER A 79 -3.07 -9.99 -7.38
C SER A 79 -3.05 -10.82 -8.66
N SER A 80 -1.98 -10.75 -9.45
CA SER A 80 -1.81 -11.56 -10.67
C SER A 80 -1.75 -13.05 -10.35
N LEU A 81 -1.02 -13.44 -9.30
CA LEU A 81 -0.96 -14.82 -8.83
C LEU A 81 -2.32 -15.30 -8.28
N ALA A 82 -3.04 -14.44 -7.54
CA ALA A 82 -4.38 -14.77 -7.06
C ALA A 82 -5.36 -15.00 -8.21
N ILE A 83 -5.35 -14.15 -9.24
CA ILE A 83 -6.16 -14.32 -10.44
C ILE A 83 -5.77 -15.61 -11.18
N ALA A 84 -4.48 -15.86 -11.37
CA ALA A 84 -3.98 -17.06 -12.03
C ALA A 84 -4.43 -18.34 -11.27
N ASN A 85 -4.41 -18.30 -9.93
CA ASN A 85 -4.90 -19.42 -9.10
C ASN A 85 -6.38 -19.69 -9.36
N VAL A 86 -7.23 -18.67 -9.40
CA VAL A 86 -8.67 -18.81 -9.68
C VAL A 86 -8.90 -19.38 -11.08
N VAL A 87 -8.26 -18.82 -12.10
CA VAL A 87 -8.41 -19.24 -13.49
C VAL A 87 -7.95 -20.69 -13.68
N ASN A 88 -6.76 -21.04 -13.21
CA ASN A 88 -6.21 -22.39 -13.35
C ASN A 88 -7.04 -23.42 -12.59
N SER A 89 -7.53 -23.07 -11.40
CA SER A 89 -8.45 -23.92 -10.64
C SER A 89 -9.74 -24.20 -11.41
N ALA A 90 -10.34 -23.18 -12.01
CA ALA A 90 -11.55 -23.32 -12.82
C ALA A 90 -11.34 -24.18 -14.06
N LEU A 91 -10.14 -24.19 -14.62
CA LEU A 91 -9.75 -25.01 -15.77
C LEU A 91 -9.26 -26.42 -15.39
N GLY A 92 -9.19 -26.75 -14.09
CA GLY A 92 -8.68 -28.03 -13.60
C GLY A 92 -7.16 -28.21 -13.78
N LEU A 93 -6.41 -27.12 -13.92
CA LEU A 93 -4.95 -27.11 -14.04
C LEU A 93 -4.29 -27.14 -12.68
N ASP A 94 -3.01 -27.60 -12.64
CA ASP A 94 -2.24 -27.57 -11.39
C ASP A 94 -1.99 -26.15 -10.91
N ILE A 95 -2.29 -25.91 -9.62
CA ILE A 95 -2.15 -24.61 -8.95
C ILE A 95 -1.06 -24.63 -7.86
N GLY A 96 -0.39 -25.76 -7.66
CA GLY A 96 0.59 -25.93 -6.57
C GLY A 96 1.73 -24.91 -6.66
N SER A 97 2.31 -24.75 -7.83
CA SER A 97 3.38 -23.77 -8.05
C SER A 97 2.94 -22.33 -7.86
N ILE A 98 1.71 -22.01 -8.26
CA ILE A 98 1.14 -20.65 -8.10
C ILE A 98 0.97 -20.32 -6.62
N LYS A 99 0.38 -21.25 -5.84
CA LYS A 99 0.21 -21.07 -4.39
C LYS A 99 1.54 -20.90 -3.68
N THR A 100 2.52 -21.76 -4.00
CA THR A 100 3.86 -21.66 -3.42
C THR A 100 4.50 -20.31 -3.69
N ARG A 101 4.38 -19.77 -4.90
CA ARG A 101 4.90 -18.43 -5.24
C ARG A 101 4.17 -17.32 -4.51
N TYR A 102 2.84 -17.41 -4.45
CA TYR A 102 2.03 -16.43 -3.72
C TYR A 102 2.46 -16.35 -2.24
N GLU A 103 2.59 -17.48 -1.57
CA GLU A 103 2.96 -17.53 -0.16
C GLU A 103 4.40 -17.05 0.06
N SER A 104 5.36 -17.49 -0.76
CA SER A 104 6.75 -17.04 -0.71
C SER A 104 6.87 -15.52 -0.81
N ILE A 105 6.23 -14.92 -1.80
CA ILE A 105 6.27 -13.47 -2.04
C ILE A 105 5.55 -12.71 -0.92
N ARG A 106 4.41 -13.23 -0.43
CA ARG A 106 3.68 -12.63 0.68
C ARG A 106 4.49 -12.61 1.97
N GLU A 107 5.15 -13.71 2.29
CA GLU A 107 6.00 -13.81 3.48
C GLU A 107 7.19 -12.87 3.41
N ALA A 108 7.89 -12.85 2.26
CA ALA A 108 8.99 -11.92 2.04
C ALA A 108 8.56 -10.45 2.19
N LEU A 109 7.37 -10.09 1.66
CA LEU A 109 6.79 -8.77 1.84
C LEU A 109 6.53 -8.44 3.30
N ILE A 110 5.88 -9.34 4.05
CA ILE A 110 5.58 -9.13 5.47
C ILE A 110 6.87 -8.87 6.25
N ILE A 111 7.91 -9.68 6.05
CA ILE A 111 9.18 -9.51 6.75
C ILE A 111 9.88 -8.22 6.32
N ALA A 112 9.86 -7.89 5.02
CA ALA A 112 10.44 -6.66 4.52
C ALA A 112 9.74 -5.41 5.09
N VAL A 113 8.41 -5.42 5.18
CA VAL A 113 7.62 -4.34 5.80
C VAL A 113 7.97 -4.21 7.27
N HIS A 114 7.97 -5.30 8.04
CA HIS A 114 8.35 -5.28 9.46
C HIS A 114 9.76 -4.72 9.69
N GLY A 115 10.69 -5.06 8.82
CA GLY A 115 12.06 -4.57 8.94
C GLY A 115 12.30 -3.18 8.31
N ASN A 116 11.31 -2.59 7.65
CA ASN A 116 11.40 -1.28 7.01
C ASN A 116 10.56 -0.21 7.72
N HIS A 117 10.05 -0.52 8.90
CA HIS A 117 9.35 0.47 9.71
C HIS A 117 10.27 1.67 9.96
N VAL A 118 9.78 2.84 9.58
CA VAL A 118 10.28 4.10 10.09
C VAL A 118 9.89 4.13 11.55
N GLU A 119 10.84 4.22 12.45
CA GLU A 119 10.53 4.30 13.87
C GLU A 119 9.94 5.68 14.21
N TRP A 120 9.08 5.72 15.21
CA TRP A 120 8.48 6.96 15.72
C TRP A 120 9.50 8.09 15.94
N ASN A 121 10.67 7.75 16.48
CA ASN A 121 11.74 8.70 16.79
C ASN A 121 12.52 9.20 15.55
N GLU A 122 12.34 8.59 14.38
CA GLU A 122 12.92 9.04 13.12
C GLU A 122 12.10 10.18 12.47
N LEU A 123 10.85 10.37 12.91
CA LEU A 123 9.97 11.42 12.40
C LEU A 123 9.95 12.64 13.31
N SER A 124 10.16 13.82 12.74
CA SER A 124 10.06 15.04 13.54
C SER A 124 8.61 15.32 13.93
N SER A 125 8.41 15.86 15.13
CA SER A 125 7.09 16.28 15.62
C SER A 125 6.43 17.28 14.66
N ASP A 126 7.21 18.13 14.00
CA ASP A 126 6.70 19.11 13.03
C ASP A 126 6.05 18.45 11.81
N ILE A 127 6.65 17.35 11.30
CA ILE A 127 6.08 16.57 10.19
C ILE A 127 4.76 15.95 10.62
N LEU A 128 4.74 15.29 11.78
CA LEU A 128 3.53 14.66 12.32
C LEU A 128 2.43 15.68 12.57
N MET A 129 2.75 16.85 13.12
CA MET A 129 1.82 17.94 13.36
C MET A 129 1.28 18.52 12.04
N SER A 130 2.11 18.64 11.02
CA SER A 130 1.69 19.10 9.70
C SER A 130 0.69 18.15 9.05
N ILE A 131 0.95 16.83 9.13
CA ILE A 131 0.04 15.79 8.67
C ILE A 131 -1.28 15.89 9.44
N LYS A 132 -1.24 15.90 10.77
CA LYS A 132 -2.42 16.02 11.64
C LYS A 132 -3.27 17.24 11.27
N THR A 133 -2.64 18.40 11.09
CA THR A 133 -3.31 19.64 10.73
C THR A 133 -3.98 19.56 9.35
N ALA A 134 -3.34 18.89 8.39
CA ALA A 134 -3.92 18.66 7.07
C ALA A 134 -5.14 17.72 7.15
N LEU A 135 -5.06 16.66 7.94
CA LEU A 135 -6.12 15.67 8.09
C LEU A 135 -7.37 16.23 8.80
N ARG A 136 -7.21 17.16 9.72
CA ARG A 136 -8.33 17.81 10.44
C ARG A 136 -9.29 18.58 9.53
N LYS A 137 -8.92 18.84 8.30
CA LYS A 137 -9.78 19.48 7.29
C LYS A 137 -10.87 18.56 6.74
N TYR A 138 -10.77 17.25 7.00
CA TYR A 138 -11.67 16.22 6.47
C TYR A 138 -12.47 15.57 7.58
N GLN A 139 -13.73 15.27 7.29
CA GLN A 139 -14.62 14.55 8.21
C GLN A 139 -14.24 13.07 8.32
N CYS A 140 -13.76 12.48 7.21
CA CYS A 140 -13.35 11.09 7.15
C CYS A 140 -11.97 10.97 6.50
N VAL A 141 -11.11 10.16 7.10
CA VAL A 141 -9.78 9.84 6.57
C VAL A 141 -9.69 8.33 6.42
N TYR A 142 -9.36 7.88 5.23
CA TYR A 142 -9.14 6.47 4.91
C TYR A 142 -7.70 6.28 4.46
N THR A 143 -7.14 5.12 4.73
CA THR A 143 -5.82 4.75 4.23
C THR A 143 -5.80 3.31 3.74
N THR A 144 -5.06 3.07 2.66
CA THR A 144 -4.71 1.73 2.18
C THR A 144 -3.27 1.36 2.56
N ASN A 145 -2.58 2.23 3.29
CA ASN A 145 -1.19 2.01 3.66
C ASN A 145 -1.09 1.07 4.86
N TYR A 146 -0.06 0.25 4.87
CA TYR A 146 0.25 -0.68 5.96
C TYR A 146 1.15 -0.07 7.04
N ASP A 147 1.64 1.17 6.81
CA ASP A 147 2.49 1.86 7.77
C ASP A 147 1.67 2.50 8.91
N LEU A 148 2.36 2.86 9.98
CA LEU A 148 1.77 3.49 11.17
C LEU A 148 1.84 5.03 11.12
N LEU A 149 2.26 5.62 10.01
CA LEU A 149 2.49 7.06 9.89
C LEU A 149 1.25 7.87 10.25
N LEU A 150 0.09 7.47 9.69
CA LEU A 150 -1.19 8.12 9.97
C LEU A 150 -1.56 8.02 11.45
N TYR A 151 -1.41 6.83 12.04
CA TYR A 151 -1.65 6.60 13.46
C TYR A 151 -0.74 7.49 14.32
N TRP A 152 0.55 7.53 14.04
CA TRP A 152 1.48 8.38 14.77
C TRP A 152 1.15 9.87 14.64
N ALA A 153 0.77 10.33 13.45
CA ALA A 153 0.36 11.72 13.24
C ALA A 153 -0.86 12.07 14.08
N ILE A 154 -1.86 11.17 14.15
CA ILE A 154 -3.08 11.38 14.95
C ILE A 154 -2.75 11.39 16.44
N MET A 155 -1.92 10.45 16.89
CA MET A 155 -1.58 10.29 18.32
C MET A 155 -0.51 11.27 18.81
N ASN A 156 0.13 12.02 17.89
CA ASN A 156 1.15 13.00 18.28
C ASN A 156 0.54 14.08 19.19
N GLU A 157 1.14 14.27 20.38
CA GLU A 157 0.73 15.18 21.47
C GLU A 157 -0.64 14.85 22.11
N SER A 158 -1.68 14.63 21.33
CA SER A 158 -3.00 14.20 21.78
C SER A 158 -3.83 13.70 20.62
N SER A 159 -4.75 12.77 20.85
CA SER A 159 -5.73 12.30 19.85
C SER A 159 -6.91 13.26 19.66
N GLU A 160 -6.86 14.43 20.26
CA GLU A 160 -7.98 15.38 20.29
C GLU A 160 -8.44 15.77 18.87
N GLY A 161 -9.72 15.59 18.62
CA GLY A 161 -10.35 15.86 17.31
C GLY A 161 -10.38 14.69 16.35
N PHE A 162 -9.90 13.50 16.74
CA PHE A 162 -10.05 12.26 15.99
C PHE A 162 -10.83 11.22 16.80
N ILE A 163 -11.77 10.56 16.15
CA ILE A 163 -12.52 9.44 16.71
C ILE A 163 -12.18 8.22 15.87
N GLU A 164 -11.55 7.20 16.46
CA GLU A 164 -11.48 5.89 15.85
C GLU A 164 -12.89 5.27 15.90
N PRO A 165 -13.47 4.88 14.76
CA PRO A 165 -14.64 4.03 14.82
C PRO A 165 -14.22 2.75 15.54
N ALA A 166 -14.93 2.39 16.60
CA ALA A 166 -14.72 1.11 17.26
C ALA A 166 -14.80 0.03 16.19
N LEU A 167 -13.68 -0.65 15.92
CA LEU A 167 -13.65 -1.82 15.08
C LEU A 167 -14.52 -2.87 15.78
N ASP A 168 -15.78 -2.99 15.36
CA ASP A 168 -16.59 -4.14 15.69
C ASP A 168 -16.00 -5.35 14.97
N LEU A 169 -15.04 -6.02 15.63
CA LEU A 169 -14.38 -7.23 15.16
C LEU A 169 -15.36 -8.42 15.03
N GLY A 170 -16.66 -8.19 15.24
CA GLY A 170 -17.70 -9.21 15.18
C GLY A 170 -18.11 -9.65 13.77
N GLN A 171 -17.72 -8.94 12.72
CA GLN A 171 -18.12 -9.29 11.34
C GLN A 171 -17.04 -8.94 10.32
N VAL A 172 -15.94 -9.67 10.32
CA VAL A 172 -15.13 -9.78 9.11
C VAL A 172 -15.80 -10.84 8.24
N PRO A 173 -16.44 -10.49 7.11
CA PRO A 173 -16.91 -11.50 6.20
C PRO A 173 -15.70 -12.29 5.72
N ALA A 174 -15.73 -13.60 5.91
CA ALA A 174 -14.76 -14.50 5.33
C ALA A 174 -14.78 -14.26 3.81
N ILE A 175 -13.65 -13.77 3.29
CA ILE A 175 -13.44 -13.72 1.84
C ILE A 175 -13.32 -15.19 1.41
N VAL A 176 -14.38 -15.69 0.79
CA VAL A 176 -14.46 -16.99 0.13
C VAL A 176 -13.66 -16.94 -1.15
#